data_7155d0f9ad5258ad5e767904f9b0cfb2
#
_entry.id   7155d0f9ad5258ad5e767904f9b0cfb2
#
_cell.length_a   1.000
_cell.length_b   1.000
_cell.length_c   1.000
_cell.angle_alpha   90.00
_cell.angle_beta   90.00
_cell.angle_gamma   90.00
#
_symmetry.space_group_name_H-M   'P 1'
#
loop_
_entity.id
_entity.type
_entity.pdbx_description
1 polymer ?
#
loop_
_entity_poly.entity_id
_entity_poly.type
_entity_poly.pdbx_seq_one_letter_code
_entity_poly.pdbx_strand_id
1 'polypeptide(L)'
;FGEAYFGVISAILTILILVLSEIIPKTIGACYWRTLALPSARIINFLIIICYPLVWLSELITRLFSSGKQELSVSREEVSAMISIGVEEGVFQMKENKMIQNLIKLDKVKSQSIMTPRTVVATAPESMSLKEFYQDGKYKFYSRIPIYNDSEDYITGYVLRQTVLEKLAEDRFDMCLKDVARPILSFPENSSVSTVWEQMLEKKEHISILIDEYGCFWGIVTM
;
A
#
# COMPACT_ATOMS: atom_id res chain seq x y z
N PHE A 1 -33.90 -15.84 63.97
CA PHE A 1 -34.60 -16.29 62.73
C PHE A 1 -34.59 -15.27 61.59
N GLY A 2 -34.21 -13.98 61.82
CA GLY A 2 -34.27 -12.95 60.78
C GLY A 2 -33.14 -12.95 59.75
N GLU A 3 -31.91 -13.27 60.11
CA GLU A 3 -30.75 -13.12 59.25
C GLU A 3 -30.69 -14.16 58.10
N ALA A 4 -31.12 -15.39 58.34
CA ALA A 4 -31.14 -16.43 57.31
C ALA A 4 -32.17 -16.15 56.19
N TYR A 5 -33.32 -15.60 56.53
CA TYR A 5 -34.35 -15.16 55.57
C TYR A 5 -33.87 -13.93 54.76
N PHE A 6 -33.13 -13.05 55.38
CA PHE A 6 -32.57 -11.87 54.69
C PHE A 6 -31.61 -12.25 53.59
N GLY A 7 -30.75 -13.24 53.84
CA GLY A 7 -29.81 -13.76 52.86
C GLY A 7 -30.50 -14.40 51.64
N VAL A 8 -31.52 -15.21 51.88
CA VAL A 8 -32.29 -15.88 50.84
C VAL A 8 -33.08 -14.88 49.98
N ILE A 9 -33.74 -13.92 50.63
CA ILE A 9 -34.49 -12.87 49.92
C ILE A 9 -33.55 -12.00 49.10
N SER A 10 -32.39 -11.60 49.61
CA SER A 10 -31.37 -10.86 48.91
C SER A 10 -30.84 -11.61 47.68
N ALA A 11 -30.56 -12.91 47.79
CA ALA A 11 -30.11 -13.73 46.69
C ALA A 11 -31.18 -13.86 45.59
N ILE A 12 -32.44 -14.08 45.94
CA ILE A 12 -33.55 -14.12 44.99
C ILE A 12 -33.72 -12.78 44.28
N LEU A 13 -33.67 -11.67 45.04
CA LEU A 13 -33.79 -10.34 44.46
C LEU A 13 -32.64 -10.01 43.52
N THR A 14 -31.41 -10.41 43.86
CA THR A 14 -30.23 -10.23 42.99
C THR A 14 -30.36 -11.00 41.68
N ILE A 15 -30.80 -12.25 41.75
CA ILE A 15 -31.03 -13.08 40.56
C ILE A 15 -32.16 -12.48 39.70
N LEU A 16 -33.24 -12.01 40.32
CA LEU A 16 -34.37 -11.40 39.62
C LEU A 16 -33.92 -10.11 38.90
N ILE A 17 -33.15 -9.28 39.55
CA ILE A 17 -32.60 -8.06 38.95
C ILE A 17 -31.69 -8.42 37.79
N LEU A 18 -30.76 -9.35 37.95
CA LEU A 18 -29.83 -9.77 36.94
C LEU A 18 -30.56 -10.32 35.70
N VAL A 19 -31.57 -11.15 35.87
CA VAL A 19 -32.37 -11.70 34.78
C VAL A 19 -33.16 -10.61 34.05
N LEU A 20 -33.90 -9.77 34.79
CA LEU A 20 -34.78 -8.78 34.18
C LEU A 20 -34.04 -7.57 33.62
N SER A 21 -32.96 -7.10 34.24
CA SER A 21 -32.26 -5.88 33.82
C SER A 21 -31.07 -6.17 32.86
N GLU A 22 -30.52 -7.35 32.87
CA GLU A 22 -29.33 -7.66 32.10
C GLU A 22 -29.56 -8.75 31.05
N ILE A 23 -29.97 -9.95 31.44
CA ILE A 23 -30.07 -11.10 30.51
C ILE A 23 -31.15 -10.90 29.47
N ILE A 24 -32.37 -10.52 29.91
CA ILE A 24 -33.51 -10.39 29.00
C ILE A 24 -33.29 -9.26 27.97
N PRO A 25 -32.88 -8.02 28.36
CA PRO A 25 -32.68 -6.95 27.39
C PRO A 25 -31.55 -7.25 26.39
N LYS A 26 -30.43 -7.83 26.84
CA LYS A 26 -29.33 -8.23 25.95
C LYS A 26 -29.77 -9.29 24.95
N THR A 27 -30.52 -10.31 25.41
CA THR A 27 -30.99 -11.39 24.53
C THR A 27 -31.99 -10.88 23.51
N ILE A 28 -32.93 -10.01 23.91
CA ILE A 28 -33.89 -9.37 23.00
C ILE A 28 -33.16 -8.51 21.99
N GLY A 29 -32.17 -7.72 22.43
CA GLY A 29 -31.33 -6.91 21.56
C GLY A 29 -30.60 -7.73 20.51
N ALA A 30 -29.99 -8.84 20.90
CA ALA A 30 -29.27 -9.72 19.99
C ALA A 30 -30.19 -10.44 19.00
N CYS A 31 -31.38 -10.90 19.43
CA CYS A 31 -32.30 -11.63 18.57
C CYS A 31 -33.09 -10.71 17.61
N TYR A 32 -33.48 -9.53 18.07
CA TYR A 32 -34.37 -8.63 17.33
C TYR A 32 -33.71 -7.33 16.88
N TRP A 33 -32.40 -7.31 16.72
CA TRP A 33 -31.63 -6.12 16.41
C TRP A 33 -32.13 -5.34 15.18
N ARG A 34 -32.53 -6.04 14.11
CA ARG A 34 -33.06 -5.40 12.88
C ARG A 34 -34.37 -4.65 13.12
N THR A 35 -35.29 -5.23 13.89
CA THR A 35 -36.59 -4.62 14.20
C THR A 35 -36.44 -3.49 15.20
N LEU A 36 -35.51 -3.62 16.16
CA LEU A 36 -35.25 -2.64 17.19
C LEU A 36 -34.36 -1.48 16.71
N ALA A 37 -33.66 -1.60 15.59
CA ALA A 37 -32.74 -0.58 15.07
C ALA A 37 -33.43 0.79 14.86
N LEU A 38 -34.61 0.81 14.22
CA LEU A 38 -35.34 2.06 13.94
C LEU A 38 -35.87 2.75 15.20
N PRO A 39 -36.60 2.07 16.12
CA PRO A 39 -37.02 2.72 17.37
C PRO A 39 -35.85 3.10 18.25
N SER A 40 -34.80 2.29 18.33
CA SER A 40 -33.61 2.64 19.11
C SER A 40 -32.91 3.88 18.54
N ALA A 41 -32.80 4.01 17.22
CA ALA A 41 -32.24 5.20 16.58
C ALA A 41 -33.05 6.48 16.94
N ARG A 42 -34.37 6.41 17.02
CA ARG A 42 -35.20 7.55 17.44
C ARG A 42 -34.97 7.94 18.90
N ILE A 43 -34.89 6.95 19.79
CA ILE A 43 -34.63 7.18 21.22
C ILE A 43 -33.24 7.78 21.40
N ILE A 44 -32.21 7.26 20.70
CA ILE A 44 -30.86 7.78 20.75
C ILE A 44 -30.82 9.23 20.24
N ASN A 45 -31.52 9.51 19.13
CA ASN A 45 -31.57 10.87 18.59
C ASN A 45 -32.23 11.86 19.54
N PHE A 46 -33.29 11.45 20.25
CA PHE A 46 -33.91 12.22 21.27
C PHE A 46 -32.97 12.50 22.48
N LEU A 47 -32.23 11.47 22.91
CA LEU A 47 -31.20 11.60 23.95
C LEU A 47 -30.09 12.56 23.55
N ILE A 48 -29.62 12.48 22.30
CA ILE A 48 -28.60 13.38 21.73
C ILE A 48 -29.09 14.85 21.86
N ILE A 49 -30.34 15.12 21.47
CA ILE A 49 -30.91 16.48 21.56
C ILE A 49 -30.92 17.00 23.02
N ILE A 50 -31.32 16.14 23.96
CA ILE A 50 -31.31 16.51 25.39
C ILE A 50 -29.90 16.74 25.92
N CYS A 51 -28.93 15.88 25.50
CA CYS A 51 -27.56 15.97 25.93
C CYS A 51 -26.75 17.07 25.20
N TYR A 52 -27.26 17.59 24.08
CA TYR A 52 -26.58 18.59 23.26
C TYR A 52 -26.00 19.79 24.04
N PRO A 53 -26.73 20.44 24.94
CA PRO A 53 -26.17 21.55 25.69
C PRO A 53 -25.00 21.14 26.60
N LEU A 54 -25.03 19.91 27.13
CA LEU A 54 -23.94 19.37 27.94
C LEU A 54 -22.70 19.06 27.09
N VAL A 55 -22.89 18.50 25.89
CA VAL A 55 -21.84 18.27 24.93
C VAL A 55 -21.20 19.58 24.46
N TRP A 56 -22.01 20.60 24.16
CA TRP A 56 -21.52 21.93 23.78
C TRP A 56 -20.66 22.55 24.89
N LEU A 57 -21.08 22.44 26.16
CA LEU A 57 -20.31 22.91 27.33
C LEU A 57 -18.97 22.13 27.44
N SER A 58 -19.01 20.83 27.24
CA SER A 58 -17.81 19.98 27.27
C SER A 58 -16.84 20.33 26.13
N GLU A 59 -17.33 20.56 24.89
CA GLU A 59 -16.53 21.03 23.79
C GLU A 59 -15.87 22.38 24.04
N LEU A 60 -16.58 23.30 24.65
CA LEU A 60 -16.05 24.61 25.01
C LEU A 60 -14.87 24.49 26.00
N ILE A 61 -15.01 23.63 27.00
CA ILE A 61 -13.94 23.32 27.96
C ILE A 61 -12.77 22.63 27.25
N THR A 62 -13.03 21.64 26.38
CA THR A 62 -12.00 20.91 25.64
C THR A 62 -11.24 21.83 24.69
N ARG A 63 -11.89 22.76 23.99
CA ARG A 63 -11.24 23.77 23.15
C ARG A 63 -10.29 24.69 23.91
N LEU A 64 -10.57 24.99 25.16
CA LEU A 64 -9.69 25.79 26.03
C LEU A 64 -8.39 25.03 26.39
N PHE A 65 -8.45 23.71 26.48
CA PHE A 65 -7.31 22.85 26.84
C PHE A 65 -6.66 22.09 25.66
N SER A 66 -7.39 21.93 24.55
CA SER A 66 -6.91 21.19 23.37
C SER A 66 -6.46 22.17 22.28
N SER A 67 -5.19 22.54 22.32
CA SER A 67 -4.53 23.35 21.29
C SER A 67 -4.03 22.49 20.10
N GLY A 68 -4.67 21.38 19.80
CA GLY A 68 -4.26 20.47 18.72
C GLY A 68 -5.46 19.98 17.93
N LYS A 69 -5.43 20.21 16.62
CA LYS A 69 -6.29 19.56 15.65
C LYS A 69 -6.13 18.05 15.80
N GLN A 70 -7.08 17.41 16.43
CA GLN A 70 -7.27 15.98 16.29
C GLN A 70 -7.93 15.77 14.93
N GLU A 71 -7.12 15.79 13.88
CA GLU A 71 -7.54 15.21 12.60
C GLU A 71 -7.83 13.74 12.90
N LEU A 72 -9.06 13.34 12.66
CA LEU A 72 -9.45 11.94 12.56
C LEU A 72 -8.74 11.33 11.36
N SER A 73 -7.43 11.24 11.43
CA SER A 73 -6.66 10.52 10.43
C SER A 73 -6.76 9.05 10.76
N VAL A 74 -7.59 8.34 10.02
CA VAL A 74 -7.61 6.88 10.04
C VAL A 74 -6.18 6.41 9.81
N SER A 75 -5.61 5.69 10.75
CA SER A 75 -4.25 5.20 10.63
C SER A 75 -4.18 4.06 9.62
N ARG A 76 -3.01 3.85 9.00
CA ARG A 76 -2.80 2.72 8.08
C ARG A 76 -3.02 1.38 8.78
N GLU A 77 -2.72 1.32 10.07
CA GLU A 77 -2.94 0.17 10.95
C GLU A 77 -4.44 -0.12 11.13
N GLU A 78 -5.26 0.91 11.29
CA GLU A 78 -6.72 0.77 11.38
C GLU A 78 -7.32 0.27 10.07
N VAL A 79 -6.88 0.80 8.92
CA VAL A 79 -7.29 0.29 7.61
C VAL A 79 -6.92 -1.17 7.44
N SER A 80 -5.69 -1.53 7.82
CA SER A 80 -5.20 -2.91 7.78
C SER A 80 -6.04 -3.85 8.63
N ALA A 81 -6.44 -3.41 9.85
CA ALA A 81 -7.30 -4.18 10.74
C ALA A 81 -8.72 -4.35 10.17
N MET A 82 -9.31 -3.29 9.61
CA MET A 82 -10.62 -3.36 8.95
C MET A 82 -10.66 -4.37 7.80
N ILE A 83 -9.61 -4.43 6.99
CA ILE A 83 -9.53 -5.37 5.88
C ILE A 83 -9.43 -6.82 6.39
N SER A 84 -8.70 -7.04 7.49
CA SER A 84 -8.59 -8.35 8.11
C SER A 84 -9.94 -8.84 8.67
N ILE A 85 -10.72 -7.96 9.30
CA ILE A 85 -12.10 -8.24 9.73
C ILE A 85 -12.99 -8.59 8.54
N GLY A 86 -12.86 -7.83 7.42
CA GLY A 86 -13.61 -8.11 6.21
C GLY A 86 -13.34 -9.50 5.59
N VAL A 87 -12.15 -10.06 5.83
CA VAL A 87 -11.85 -11.46 5.45
C VAL A 87 -12.58 -12.44 6.36
N GLU A 88 -12.59 -12.22 7.67
CA GLU A 88 -13.29 -13.08 8.64
C GLU A 88 -14.80 -13.09 8.38
N GLU A 89 -15.36 -11.95 7.98
CA GLU A 89 -16.78 -11.82 7.59
C GLU A 89 -17.08 -12.33 6.17
N GLY A 90 -16.07 -12.76 5.40
CA GLY A 90 -16.23 -13.29 4.05
C GLY A 90 -16.48 -12.24 2.96
N VAL A 91 -16.24 -10.95 3.26
CA VAL A 91 -16.36 -9.84 2.28
C VAL A 91 -15.18 -9.85 1.33
N PHE A 92 -13.97 -10.18 1.82
CA PHE A 92 -12.74 -10.28 1.05
C PHE A 92 -12.16 -11.69 1.09
N GLN A 93 -11.48 -12.07 -0.01
CA GLN A 93 -10.70 -13.29 -0.03
C GLN A 93 -9.33 -13.07 0.64
N MET A 94 -8.74 -14.14 1.18
CA MET A 94 -7.38 -14.10 1.75
C MET A 94 -6.33 -13.54 0.78
N LYS A 95 -6.48 -13.81 -0.51
CA LYS A 95 -5.58 -13.32 -1.56
C LYS A 95 -5.68 -11.81 -1.75
N GLU A 96 -6.88 -11.26 -1.71
CA GLU A 96 -7.14 -9.81 -1.82
C GLU A 96 -6.58 -9.08 -0.60
N ASN A 97 -6.79 -9.59 0.59
CA ASN A 97 -6.19 -9.05 1.81
C ASN A 97 -4.67 -8.96 1.69
N LYS A 98 -4.01 -10.04 1.26
CA LYS A 98 -2.55 -10.05 1.09
C LYS A 98 -2.08 -8.99 0.08
N MET A 99 -2.80 -8.79 -1.01
CA MET A 99 -2.49 -7.75 -2.00
C MET A 99 -2.60 -6.34 -1.39
N ILE A 100 -3.68 -6.05 -0.68
CA ILE A 100 -3.91 -4.75 -0.05
C ILE A 100 -2.86 -4.49 1.04
N GLN A 101 -2.56 -5.48 1.88
CA GLN A 101 -1.50 -5.40 2.89
C GLN A 101 -0.13 -5.08 2.28
N ASN A 102 0.19 -5.71 1.15
CA ASN A 102 1.43 -5.44 0.43
C ASN A 102 1.46 -4.02 -0.15
N LEU A 103 0.34 -3.53 -0.70
CA LEU A 103 0.23 -2.15 -1.20
C LEU A 103 0.45 -1.11 -0.08
N ILE A 104 -0.16 -1.31 1.08
CA ILE A 104 0.03 -0.42 2.24
C ILE A 104 1.51 -0.36 2.69
N LYS A 105 2.26 -1.44 2.48
CA LYS A 105 3.68 -1.54 2.86
C LYS A 105 4.65 -0.96 1.81
N LEU A 106 4.22 -0.74 0.56
CA LEU A 106 5.10 -0.31 -0.53
C LEU A 106 5.91 0.95 -0.21
N ASP A 107 5.31 1.92 0.48
CA ASP A 107 6.02 3.16 0.87
C ASP A 107 7.21 2.93 1.80
N LYS A 108 7.17 1.84 2.59
CA LYS A 108 8.23 1.48 3.54
C LYS A 108 9.32 0.61 2.91
N VAL A 109 9.06 0.06 1.71
CA VAL A 109 10.01 -0.79 1.00
C VAL A 109 10.93 0.08 0.16
N LYS A 110 12.23 -0.06 0.35
CA LYS A 110 13.25 0.62 -0.45
C LYS A 110 13.47 -0.10 -1.77
N SER A 111 13.68 0.66 -2.85
CA SER A 111 13.90 0.12 -4.19
C SER A 111 15.13 -0.77 -4.27
N GLN A 112 16.16 -0.49 -3.47
CA GLN A 112 17.35 -1.33 -3.32
C GLN A 112 17.02 -2.79 -2.94
N SER A 113 15.95 -3.03 -2.16
CA SER A 113 15.60 -4.37 -1.71
C SER A 113 14.93 -5.25 -2.79
N ILE A 114 14.47 -4.65 -3.87
CA ILE A 114 13.78 -5.34 -4.97
C ILE A 114 14.50 -5.24 -6.31
N MET A 115 15.59 -4.45 -6.38
CA MET A 115 16.34 -4.26 -7.62
C MET A 115 17.02 -5.52 -8.10
N THR A 116 17.30 -5.58 -9.39
CA THR A 116 18.30 -6.48 -9.97
C THR A 116 19.65 -5.78 -9.86
N PRO A 117 20.62 -6.32 -9.09
CA PRO A 117 21.92 -5.69 -8.90
C PRO A 117 22.70 -5.55 -10.19
N ARG A 118 23.54 -4.52 -10.33
CA ARG A 118 24.37 -4.25 -11.51
C ARG A 118 25.23 -5.44 -11.96
N THR A 119 25.66 -6.27 -11.04
CA THR A 119 26.52 -7.44 -11.31
C THR A 119 25.88 -8.50 -12.18
N VAL A 120 24.54 -8.52 -12.27
CA VAL A 120 23.79 -9.49 -13.10
C VAL A 120 23.02 -8.83 -14.24
N VAL A 121 23.06 -7.49 -14.34
CA VAL A 121 22.41 -6.75 -15.42
C VAL A 121 23.30 -6.81 -16.66
N ALA A 122 22.72 -7.17 -17.80
CA ALA A 122 23.41 -7.07 -19.08
C ALA A 122 23.34 -5.61 -19.58
N THR A 123 24.49 -4.96 -19.65
CA THR A 123 24.68 -3.61 -20.19
C THR A 123 25.44 -3.66 -21.50
N ALA A 124 25.26 -2.67 -22.37
CA ALA A 124 25.97 -2.57 -23.67
C ALA A 124 26.55 -1.18 -23.86
N PRO A 125 27.73 -1.04 -24.50
CA PRO A 125 28.25 0.28 -24.87
C PRO A 125 27.38 0.93 -25.95
N GLU A 126 27.08 2.22 -25.83
CA GLU A 126 26.22 2.95 -26.78
C GLU A 126 26.83 3.04 -28.19
N SER A 127 28.15 2.88 -28.31
CA SER A 127 28.89 2.86 -29.56
C SER A 127 28.82 1.51 -30.32
N MET A 128 28.30 0.46 -29.69
CA MET A 128 28.18 -0.86 -30.30
C MET A 128 27.22 -0.80 -31.48
N SER A 129 27.60 -1.45 -32.64
CA SER A 129 26.72 -1.55 -33.78
C SER A 129 25.54 -2.49 -33.55
N LEU A 130 24.41 -2.27 -34.25
CA LEU A 130 23.23 -3.14 -34.15
C LEU A 130 23.55 -4.58 -34.55
N LYS A 131 24.47 -4.77 -35.51
CA LYS A 131 24.92 -6.08 -35.96
C LYS A 131 25.67 -6.83 -34.87
N GLU A 132 26.65 -6.16 -34.22
CA GLU A 132 27.43 -6.75 -33.12
C GLU A 132 26.49 -7.11 -31.94
N PHE A 133 25.58 -6.19 -31.58
CA PHE A 133 24.59 -6.44 -30.55
C PHE A 133 23.73 -7.69 -30.84
N TYR A 134 23.29 -7.87 -32.06
CA TYR A 134 22.49 -9.02 -32.45
C TYR A 134 23.29 -10.33 -32.41
N GLN A 135 24.56 -10.31 -32.83
CA GLN A 135 25.43 -11.47 -32.84
C GLN A 135 25.90 -11.90 -31.45
N ASP A 136 25.92 -10.96 -30.48
CA ASP A 136 26.27 -11.28 -29.10
C ASP A 136 25.12 -12.02 -28.42
N GLY A 137 25.38 -13.27 -28.06
CA GLY A 137 24.43 -14.14 -27.38
C GLY A 137 24.00 -13.61 -25.97
N LYS A 138 24.79 -12.72 -25.37
CA LYS A 138 24.53 -12.14 -24.05
C LYS A 138 23.16 -11.43 -23.98
N TYR A 139 22.75 -10.74 -25.03
CA TYR A 139 21.55 -9.94 -25.07
C TYR A 139 20.28 -10.68 -25.53
N LYS A 140 20.41 -11.93 -25.93
CA LYS A 140 19.34 -12.71 -26.58
C LYS A 140 18.08 -12.86 -25.72
N PHE A 141 18.23 -12.90 -24.40
CA PHE A 141 17.13 -13.18 -23.47
C PHE A 141 16.51 -11.94 -22.83
N TYR A 142 17.05 -10.77 -23.12
CA TYR A 142 16.59 -9.50 -22.51
C TYR A 142 15.81 -8.67 -23.54
N SER A 143 14.70 -8.07 -23.10
CA SER A 143 13.88 -7.19 -23.94
C SER A 143 14.35 -5.73 -23.90
N ARG A 144 14.93 -5.31 -22.77
CA ARG A 144 15.41 -3.95 -22.51
C ARG A 144 16.81 -4.03 -21.96
N ILE A 145 17.74 -3.36 -22.62
CA ILE A 145 19.16 -3.42 -22.27
C ILE A 145 19.63 -1.99 -21.99
N PRO A 146 20.07 -1.66 -20.76
CA PRO A 146 20.71 -0.38 -20.46
C PRO A 146 21.99 -0.21 -21.27
N ILE A 147 22.23 1.01 -21.72
CA ILE A 147 23.44 1.38 -22.46
C ILE A 147 24.23 2.43 -21.71
N TYR A 148 25.56 2.40 -21.90
CA TYR A 148 26.50 3.31 -21.25
C TYR A 148 27.45 3.91 -22.30
N ASN A 149 28.05 5.08 -22.00
CA ASN A 149 29.04 5.71 -22.87
C ASN A 149 30.46 5.19 -22.56
N ASP A 150 31.15 5.78 -21.60
CA ASP A 150 32.55 5.47 -21.33
C ASP A 150 32.74 4.36 -20.28
N SER A 151 31.85 4.31 -19.31
CA SER A 151 31.91 3.35 -18.19
C SER A 151 30.53 2.79 -17.89
N GLU A 152 30.49 1.49 -17.52
CA GLU A 152 29.27 0.84 -17.05
C GLU A 152 28.66 1.48 -15.78
N ASP A 153 29.40 2.38 -15.13
CA ASP A 153 28.92 3.12 -13.97
C ASP A 153 27.91 4.22 -14.37
N TYR A 154 27.92 4.66 -15.64
CA TYR A 154 27.08 5.79 -16.10
C TYR A 154 26.16 5.36 -17.26
N ILE A 155 24.95 4.96 -16.91
CA ILE A 155 23.94 4.55 -17.88
C ILE A 155 23.34 5.82 -18.53
N THR A 156 23.40 5.89 -19.86
CA THR A 156 22.89 7.01 -20.66
C THR A 156 21.46 6.81 -21.16
N GLY A 157 21.01 5.56 -21.23
CA GLY A 157 19.69 5.20 -21.71
C GLY A 157 19.48 3.69 -21.75
N TYR A 158 18.49 3.26 -22.50
CA TYR A 158 18.28 1.84 -22.79
C TYR A 158 17.82 1.63 -24.21
N VAL A 159 18.02 0.43 -24.73
CA VAL A 159 17.52 0.01 -26.03
C VAL A 159 16.48 -1.10 -25.88
N LEU A 160 15.47 -1.06 -26.76
CA LEU A 160 14.53 -2.17 -26.91
C LEU A 160 15.11 -3.13 -27.95
N ARG A 161 15.26 -4.40 -27.56
CA ARG A 161 15.70 -5.43 -28.51
C ARG A 161 14.80 -5.50 -29.76
N GLN A 162 13.49 -5.29 -29.60
CA GLN A 162 12.56 -5.25 -30.73
C GLN A 162 12.94 -4.16 -31.72
N THR A 163 13.22 -2.93 -31.25
CA THR A 163 13.60 -1.82 -32.13
C THR A 163 14.91 -2.11 -32.86
N VAL A 164 15.88 -2.76 -32.20
CA VAL A 164 17.13 -3.19 -32.84
C VAL A 164 16.83 -4.19 -33.96
N LEU A 165 15.97 -5.19 -33.74
CA LEU A 165 15.59 -6.15 -34.75
C LEU A 165 14.84 -5.53 -35.94
N GLU A 166 13.95 -4.55 -35.66
CA GLU A 166 13.26 -3.80 -36.71
C GLU A 166 14.25 -3.03 -37.59
N LYS A 167 15.25 -2.37 -37.00
CA LYS A 167 16.28 -1.66 -37.76
C LYS A 167 17.21 -2.61 -38.55
N LEU A 168 17.52 -3.76 -38.01
CA LEU A 168 18.27 -4.78 -38.75
C LEU A 168 17.47 -5.34 -39.95
N ALA A 169 16.15 -5.48 -39.82
CA ALA A 169 15.27 -5.87 -40.92
C ALA A 169 15.15 -4.77 -42.01
N GLU A 170 15.47 -3.52 -41.68
CA GLU A 170 15.60 -2.39 -42.62
C GLU A 170 17.02 -2.28 -43.27
N ASP A 171 17.87 -3.30 -43.11
CA ASP A 171 19.28 -3.35 -43.54
C ASP A 171 20.18 -2.26 -42.91
N ARG A 172 19.82 -1.75 -41.75
CA ARG A 172 20.56 -0.70 -41.00
C ARG A 172 21.60 -1.31 -40.05
N PHE A 173 22.56 -2.07 -40.60
CA PHE A 173 23.55 -2.84 -39.82
C PHE A 173 24.60 -1.97 -39.11
N ASP A 174 24.96 -0.81 -39.66
CA ASP A 174 26.05 0.04 -39.20
C ASP A 174 25.59 1.11 -38.19
N MET A 175 24.26 1.21 -37.91
CA MET A 175 23.78 2.10 -36.86
C MET A 175 24.28 1.65 -35.50
N CYS A 176 24.55 2.64 -34.62
CA CYS A 176 24.92 2.38 -33.23
C CYS A 176 23.70 2.28 -32.30
N LEU A 177 23.86 1.61 -31.16
CA LEU A 177 22.81 1.52 -30.14
C LEU A 177 22.32 2.89 -29.68
N LYS A 178 23.20 3.91 -29.65
CA LYS A 178 22.86 5.29 -29.34
C LYS A 178 21.76 5.85 -30.23
N ASP A 179 21.74 5.51 -31.52
CA ASP A 179 20.79 6.06 -32.51
C ASP A 179 19.35 5.54 -32.27
N VAL A 180 19.20 4.43 -31.59
CA VAL A 180 17.91 3.78 -31.25
C VAL A 180 17.62 3.80 -29.75
N ALA A 181 18.43 4.52 -28.98
CA ALA A 181 18.31 4.63 -27.53
C ALA A 181 17.08 5.40 -27.08
N ARG A 182 16.55 5.01 -25.95
CA ARG A 182 15.49 5.73 -25.23
C ARG A 182 16.03 6.26 -23.93
N PRO A 183 15.52 7.40 -23.47
CA PRO A 183 15.87 7.92 -22.15
C PRO A 183 15.43 6.92 -21.06
N ILE A 184 16.20 6.83 -19.97
CA ILE A 184 15.90 5.96 -18.85
C ILE A 184 15.64 6.80 -17.60
N LEU A 185 14.68 6.36 -16.78
CA LEU A 185 14.42 6.98 -15.48
C LEU A 185 15.50 6.55 -14.49
N SER A 186 16.01 7.49 -13.71
CA SER A 186 17.00 7.25 -12.67
C SER A 186 16.46 7.69 -11.30
N PHE A 187 16.67 6.85 -10.29
CA PHE A 187 16.25 7.11 -8.92
C PHE A 187 17.39 6.81 -7.96
N PRO A 188 17.50 7.53 -6.84
CA PRO A 188 18.36 7.14 -5.74
C PRO A 188 18.01 5.73 -5.23
N GLU A 189 19.01 4.95 -4.85
CA GLU A 189 18.84 3.58 -4.33
C GLU A 189 17.87 3.48 -3.13
N ASN A 190 17.84 4.53 -2.31
CA ASN A 190 17.01 4.65 -1.12
C ASN A 190 15.56 5.07 -1.38
N SER A 191 15.18 5.33 -2.64
CA SER A 191 13.81 5.70 -3.03
C SER A 191 12.81 4.62 -2.62
N SER A 192 11.59 5.03 -2.25
CA SER A 192 10.52 4.05 -1.98
C SER A 192 10.06 3.37 -3.27
N VAL A 193 9.68 2.12 -3.16
CA VAL A 193 9.15 1.36 -4.31
C VAL A 193 7.90 2.02 -4.88
N SER A 194 7.04 2.61 -4.03
CA SER A 194 5.84 3.34 -4.47
C SER A 194 6.19 4.52 -5.36
N THR A 195 7.19 5.34 -4.99
CA THR A 195 7.61 6.50 -5.80
C THR A 195 8.16 6.07 -7.16
N VAL A 196 9.02 5.04 -7.18
CA VAL A 196 9.56 4.51 -8.44
C VAL A 196 8.44 3.97 -9.33
N TRP A 197 7.54 3.20 -8.74
CA TRP A 197 6.41 2.59 -9.45
C TRP A 197 5.44 3.63 -10.03
N GLU A 198 5.06 4.66 -9.26
CA GLU A 198 4.21 5.76 -9.72
C GLU A 198 4.82 6.51 -10.91
N GLN A 199 6.11 6.86 -10.83
CA GLN A 199 6.78 7.57 -11.92
C GLN A 199 6.95 6.68 -13.16
N MET A 200 7.23 5.40 -12.99
CA MET A 200 7.28 4.47 -14.12
C MET A 200 5.92 4.33 -14.82
N LEU A 201 4.81 4.28 -14.06
CA LEU A 201 3.45 4.26 -14.62
C LEU A 201 3.11 5.56 -15.34
N GLU A 202 3.40 6.71 -14.72
CA GLU A 202 3.12 8.04 -15.31
C GLU A 202 3.84 8.24 -16.64
N LYS A 203 5.13 7.85 -16.70
CA LYS A 203 5.96 7.93 -17.89
C LYS A 203 5.75 6.78 -18.87
N LYS A 204 4.94 5.77 -18.51
CA LYS A 204 4.73 4.53 -19.29
C LYS A 204 6.04 3.78 -19.58
N GLU A 205 6.99 3.86 -18.66
CA GLU A 205 8.26 3.18 -18.74
C GLU A 205 8.23 1.89 -17.92
N HIS A 206 8.92 0.87 -18.41
CA HIS A 206 8.95 -0.45 -17.77
C HIS A 206 10.33 -0.83 -17.23
N ILE A 207 11.29 0.09 -17.29
CA ILE A 207 12.62 -0.06 -16.76
C ILE A 207 13.08 1.27 -16.17
N SER A 208 13.74 1.22 -15.04
CA SER A 208 14.43 2.35 -14.42
C SER A 208 15.75 1.88 -13.83
N ILE A 209 16.68 2.79 -13.64
CA ILE A 209 17.94 2.54 -12.94
C ILE A 209 17.90 3.11 -11.54
N LEU A 210 18.61 2.46 -10.65
CA LEU A 210 18.95 3.00 -9.35
C LEU A 210 20.41 3.47 -9.37
N ILE A 211 20.65 4.61 -8.75
CA ILE A 211 21.98 5.22 -8.63
C ILE A 211 22.33 5.40 -7.16
N ASP A 212 23.61 5.29 -6.84
CA ASP A 212 24.13 5.56 -5.53
C ASP A 212 24.28 7.07 -5.24
N GLU A 213 24.84 7.42 -4.08
CA GLU A 213 25.09 8.81 -3.66
C GLU A 213 26.09 9.55 -4.56
N TYR A 214 26.90 8.83 -5.33
CA TYR A 214 27.89 9.37 -6.27
C TYR A 214 27.37 9.45 -7.70
N GLY A 215 26.12 9.00 -7.94
CA GLY A 215 25.53 8.96 -9.27
C GLY A 215 25.93 7.73 -10.08
N CYS A 216 26.59 6.73 -9.47
CA CYS A 216 26.98 5.51 -10.16
C CYS A 216 25.82 4.51 -10.24
N PHE A 217 25.79 3.76 -11.32
CA PHE A 217 24.80 2.72 -11.57
C PHE A 217 24.86 1.61 -10.53
N TRP A 218 23.76 1.40 -9.83
CA TRP A 218 23.65 0.41 -8.75
C TRP A 218 22.84 -0.83 -9.15
N GLY A 219 21.80 -0.66 -9.94
CA GLY A 219 20.94 -1.73 -10.40
C GLY A 219 19.74 -1.23 -11.18
N ILE A 220 18.88 -2.15 -11.59
CA ILE A 220 17.63 -1.83 -12.31
C ILE A 220 16.40 -2.27 -11.53
N VAL A 221 15.30 -1.55 -11.74
CA VAL A 221 13.94 -1.95 -11.37
C VAL A 221 13.13 -2.10 -12.64
N THR A 222 12.45 -3.21 -12.78
CA THR A 222 11.59 -3.51 -13.94
C THR A 222 10.17 -3.85 -13.49
N MET A 223 9.18 -3.51 -14.32
CA MET A 223 7.78 -3.87 -14.15
C MET A 223 7.40 -5.03 -15.05
#